data_004cae783fd3c9990f3299e267ec96d7
#
_entry.id   004cae783fd3c9990f3299e267ec96d7
#
_cell.length_a   1.000
_cell.length_b   1.000
_cell.length_c   1.000
_cell.angle_alpha   90.00
_cell.angle_beta   90.00
_cell.angle_gamma   90.00
#
_symmetry.space_group_name_H-M   'P 1'
#
loop_
_entity.id
_entity.type
_entity.pdbx_description
1 polymer ?
#
loop_
_entity_poly.entity_id
_entity_poly.type
_entity_poly.pdbx_seq_one_letter_code
_entity_poly.pdbx_strand_id
1 'polypeptide(L)'
;MKLAKFVKHGLCIFTSIAVMGTLAGCGGQAGSMNKGKLVKIAVCVSSQTPASMAMREVFKPRLEELTDGKYDIQIYDSGVLGSEKVTYDYTRSGIIEMCVVGTPMWSETPVMAIPDFPFVFRDVEHARRCYQGQLGSYIAEELEAEQPVTLMSWFPNEARAFSSNKKLAGLDDFKGQKLRMPNNPIHVKLAESLGANVVIMDMGEVFTALEQGVADGQDNPLSTVKNEGWYEVQDYIYDTNHIVASLELFAGDQFWDSIDEADREIFRQVADEASDYAWDLYIDQLAGDKQFMKDNGLTVTDLSDEDREAMKIKIQPVYDYLDEKYEWAGAIRKMIEEIE
;
A
#
# COMPACT_ATOMS: atom_id res chain seq x y z
N MET A 1 12.55 63.01 3.64
CA MET A 1 12.41 63.87 2.47
C MET A 1 11.40 63.20 1.54
N LYS A 2 10.09 63.49 1.66
CA LYS A 2 9.28 64.34 0.73
C LYS A 2 9.36 63.79 -0.72
N LEU A 3 8.32 63.41 -1.46
CA LEU A 3 6.92 63.85 -1.69
C LEU A 3 6.24 62.77 -2.54
N ALA A 4 5.03 62.31 -2.33
CA ALA A 4 3.72 62.91 -2.57
C ALA A 4 3.17 62.82 -4.02
N LYS A 5 2.01 62.10 -4.12
CA LYS A 5 0.81 62.38 -4.93
C LYS A 5 0.89 62.42 -6.47
N PHE A 6 0.04 61.59 -7.12
CA PHE A 6 -1.04 62.14 -7.96
C PHE A 6 -2.16 61.09 -8.19
N VAL A 7 -3.35 61.48 -7.76
CA VAL A 7 -4.65 60.86 -8.11
C VAL A 7 -5.09 61.47 -9.43
N LYS A 8 -5.58 60.68 -10.38
CA LYS A 8 -6.47 61.16 -11.45
C LYS A 8 -7.63 60.21 -11.65
N HIS A 9 -8.79 60.73 -11.36
CA HIS A 9 -10.12 60.15 -11.68
C HIS A 9 -10.33 60.19 -13.19
N GLY A 10 -10.82 59.07 -13.76
CA GLY A 10 -11.35 58.99 -15.10
C GLY A 10 -12.74 58.33 -15.04
N LEU A 11 -13.74 59.21 -15.14
CA LEU A 11 -15.16 58.85 -15.25
C LEU A 11 -15.42 58.40 -16.68
N CYS A 12 -15.79 57.14 -16.92
CA CYS A 12 -16.30 56.69 -18.21
C CYS A 12 -17.78 56.27 -18.09
N ILE A 13 -18.52 56.95 -18.91
CA ILE A 13 -19.98 56.97 -19.10
C ILE A 13 -20.45 55.62 -19.67
N PHE A 14 -21.46 55.03 -19.05
CA PHE A 14 -22.22 53.92 -19.59
C PHE A 14 -23.11 54.36 -20.74
N THR A 15 -22.93 53.78 -21.92
CA THR A 15 -23.92 53.79 -22.99
C THR A 15 -24.50 52.39 -23.17
N SER A 16 -25.73 52.24 -22.73
CA SER A 16 -26.52 51.01 -22.92
C SER A 16 -27.05 50.99 -24.36
N ILE A 17 -26.64 50.02 -25.16
CA ILE A 17 -27.28 49.67 -26.43
C ILE A 17 -28.06 48.37 -26.23
N ALA A 18 -29.38 48.46 -26.21
CA ALA A 18 -30.28 47.35 -26.25
C ALA A 18 -30.37 46.82 -27.70
N VAL A 19 -29.85 45.62 -27.93
CA VAL A 19 -30.13 44.88 -29.19
C VAL A 19 -31.07 43.72 -28.82
N MET A 20 -32.35 43.89 -29.21
CA MET A 20 -33.31 42.79 -29.26
C MET A 20 -32.99 41.97 -30.52
N GLY A 21 -32.38 40.78 -30.31
CA GLY A 21 -32.22 39.75 -31.32
C GLY A 21 -33.09 38.58 -30.99
N THR A 22 -34.11 38.31 -31.80
CA THR A 22 -34.94 37.15 -31.75
C THR A 22 -34.12 35.91 -32.15
N LEU A 23 -33.83 35.02 -31.17
CA LEU A 23 -33.28 33.70 -31.44
C LEU A 23 -34.41 32.67 -31.41
N ALA A 24 -34.78 32.22 -32.62
CA ALA A 24 -35.55 30.99 -32.81
C ALA A 24 -34.74 29.77 -32.27
N GLY A 25 -35.43 28.91 -31.57
CA GLY A 25 -34.84 27.78 -30.88
C GLY A 25 -34.15 26.76 -31.77
N CYS A 26 -32.98 26.33 -31.36
CA CYS A 26 -32.49 24.99 -31.49
C CYS A 26 -32.33 24.41 -30.08
N GLY A 27 -33.29 23.62 -29.68
CA GLY A 27 -33.22 22.82 -28.45
C GLY A 27 -32.10 21.78 -28.61
N GLY A 28 -30.88 22.17 -28.35
CA GLY A 28 -29.83 21.24 -27.97
C GLY A 28 -30.09 20.87 -26.53
N GLN A 29 -30.59 19.67 -26.29
CA GLN A 29 -30.52 19.04 -24.97
C GLN A 29 -29.03 19.06 -24.56
N ALA A 30 -28.64 20.02 -23.72
CA ALA A 30 -27.45 19.85 -22.91
C ALA A 30 -27.75 18.63 -22.05
N GLY A 31 -27.23 17.49 -22.46
CA GLY A 31 -27.23 16.29 -21.63
C GLY A 31 -26.59 16.73 -20.30
N SER A 32 -27.40 16.76 -19.26
CA SER A 32 -26.89 16.71 -17.89
C SER A 32 -26.00 15.50 -17.88
N MET A 33 -24.66 15.71 -17.93
CA MET A 33 -23.76 14.64 -17.52
C MET A 33 -24.11 14.40 -16.05
N ASN A 34 -24.90 13.35 -15.84
CA ASN A 34 -25.16 12.84 -14.51
C ASN A 34 -23.80 12.36 -14.02
N LYS A 35 -23.08 13.22 -13.25
CA LYS A 35 -21.86 12.80 -12.61
C LYS A 35 -22.27 11.67 -11.69
N GLY A 36 -21.68 10.49 -11.90
CA GLY A 36 -21.91 9.33 -11.07
C GLY A 36 -21.68 9.65 -9.59
N LYS A 37 -22.13 8.77 -8.70
CA LYS A 37 -21.85 8.86 -7.27
C LYS A 37 -20.32 8.83 -7.07
N LEU A 38 -19.79 9.87 -6.44
CA LEU A 38 -18.34 9.98 -6.19
C LEU A 38 -17.89 8.88 -5.24
N VAL A 39 -16.82 8.18 -5.62
CA VAL A 39 -16.12 7.19 -4.78
C VAL A 39 -14.65 7.58 -4.72
N LYS A 40 -14.20 8.04 -3.57
CA LYS A 40 -12.80 8.38 -3.31
C LYS A 40 -12.10 7.14 -2.77
N ILE A 41 -10.98 6.79 -3.39
CA ILE A 41 -10.15 5.66 -3.00
C ILE A 41 -8.75 6.19 -2.67
N ALA A 42 -8.34 6.09 -1.40
CA ALA A 42 -6.97 6.38 -1.01
C ALA A 42 -6.08 5.16 -1.26
N VAL A 43 -4.90 5.37 -1.84
CA VAL A 43 -3.87 4.33 -2.00
C VAL A 43 -2.57 4.86 -1.38
N CYS A 44 -2.07 4.19 -0.35
CA CYS A 44 -0.98 4.73 0.46
C CYS A 44 0.41 4.54 -0.13
N VAL A 45 0.54 3.64 -1.11
CA VAL A 45 1.80 3.34 -1.79
C VAL A 45 2.00 4.19 -3.04
N SER A 46 3.24 4.23 -3.54
CA SER A 46 3.62 4.97 -4.74
C SER A 46 2.73 4.64 -5.94
N SER A 47 2.49 5.63 -6.79
CA SER A 47 1.71 5.48 -8.03
C SER A 47 2.29 4.45 -9.01
N GLN A 48 3.53 4.02 -8.82
CA GLN A 48 4.22 3.05 -9.69
C GLN A 48 4.15 1.61 -9.17
N THR A 49 3.54 1.39 -8.00
CA THR A 49 3.38 0.02 -7.47
C THR A 49 2.30 -0.74 -8.22
N PRO A 50 2.39 -2.09 -8.30
CA PRO A 50 1.38 -2.92 -8.92
C PRO A 50 -0.03 -2.66 -8.41
N ALA A 51 -0.20 -2.48 -7.10
CA ALA A 51 -1.50 -2.17 -6.50
C ALA A 51 -2.09 -0.84 -7.00
N SER A 52 -1.28 0.26 -7.01
CA SER A 52 -1.74 1.55 -7.53
C SER A 52 -2.04 1.51 -9.02
N MET A 53 -1.23 0.79 -9.81
CA MET A 53 -1.47 0.61 -11.25
C MET A 53 -2.77 -0.14 -11.48
N ALA A 54 -3.00 -1.25 -10.76
CA ALA A 54 -4.23 -2.03 -10.87
C ALA A 54 -5.50 -1.21 -10.56
N MET A 55 -5.44 -0.36 -9.55
CA MET A 55 -6.56 0.52 -9.23
C MET A 55 -6.88 1.51 -10.36
N ARG A 56 -5.85 2.05 -11.05
CA ARG A 56 -6.04 3.01 -12.15
C ARG A 56 -6.36 2.36 -13.50
N GLU A 57 -5.73 1.24 -13.80
CA GLU A 57 -5.77 0.63 -15.12
C GLU A 57 -6.86 -0.43 -15.25
N VAL A 58 -7.27 -1.05 -14.12
CA VAL A 58 -8.30 -2.08 -14.09
C VAL A 58 -9.51 -1.64 -13.27
N PHE A 59 -9.34 -1.40 -11.95
CA PHE A 59 -10.47 -1.17 -11.05
C PHE A 59 -11.36 -0.01 -11.50
N LYS A 60 -10.76 1.18 -11.68
CA LYS A 60 -11.50 2.37 -12.08
C LYS A 60 -12.24 2.21 -13.43
N PRO A 61 -11.55 1.95 -14.55
CA PRO A 61 -12.23 1.91 -15.84
C PRO A 61 -13.24 0.76 -15.95
N ARG A 62 -12.94 -0.38 -15.32
CA ARG A 62 -13.79 -1.55 -15.38
C ARG A 62 -15.06 -1.37 -14.55
N LEU A 63 -14.95 -0.74 -13.37
CA LEU A 63 -16.10 -0.44 -12.55
C LEU A 63 -17.01 0.62 -13.20
N GLU A 64 -16.44 1.69 -13.73
CA GLU A 64 -17.19 2.72 -14.45
C GLU A 64 -17.92 2.15 -15.67
N GLU A 65 -17.29 1.22 -16.40
CA GLU A 65 -17.90 0.51 -17.54
C GLU A 65 -19.09 -0.36 -17.11
N LEU A 66 -18.88 -1.26 -16.13
CA LEU A 66 -19.89 -2.24 -15.71
C LEU A 66 -21.08 -1.62 -14.97
N THR A 67 -20.91 -0.41 -14.46
CA THR A 67 -21.97 0.34 -13.79
C THR A 67 -22.58 1.46 -14.66
N ASP A 68 -22.29 1.49 -15.96
CA ASP A 68 -22.75 2.53 -16.89
C ASP A 68 -22.47 3.96 -16.38
N GLY A 69 -21.34 4.17 -15.70
CA GLY A 69 -20.95 5.45 -15.10
C GLY A 69 -21.79 5.87 -13.88
N LYS A 70 -22.47 4.94 -13.23
CA LYS A 70 -23.20 5.18 -11.97
C LYS A 70 -22.29 5.68 -10.84
N TYR A 71 -20.99 5.34 -10.91
CA TYR A 71 -19.96 5.77 -9.98
C TYR A 71 -18.85 6.56 -10.70
N ASP A 72 -18.38 7.64 -10.09
CA ASP A 72 -17.21 8.44 -10.49
C ASP A 72 -16.05 8.07 -9.55
N ILE A 73 -15.12 7.24 -10.02
CA ILE A 73 -14.01 6.73 -9.22
C ILE A 73 -12.85 7.70 -9.24
N GLN A 74 -12.46 8.19 -8.05
CA GLN A 74 -11.30 9.07 -7.89
C GLN A 74 -10.25 8.41 -6.99
N ILE A 75 -9.09 8.12 -7.60
CA ILE A 75 -7.97 7.46 -6.93
C ILE A 75 -6.96 8.52 -6.49
N TYR A 76 -6.56 8.43 -5.22
CA TYR A 76 -5.59 9.29 -4.56
C TYR A 76 -4.44 8.41 -4.06
N ASP A 77 -3.43 8.23 -4.90
CA ASP A 77 -2.26 7.41 -4.58
C ASP A 77 -1.14 8.19 -3.87
N SER A 78 -0.02 7.52 -3.59
CA SER A 78 1.18 8.10 -2.95
C SER A 78 0.91 8.80 -1.60
N GLY A 79 -0.09 8.34 -0.87
CA GLY A 79 -0.41 8.84 0.47
C GLY A 79 -0.90 10.29 0.54
N VAL A 80 -1.38 10.88 -0.58
CA VAL A 80 -1.80 12.30 -0.62
C VAL A 80 -2.99 12.63 0.30
N LEU A 81 -3.80 11.63 0.70
CA LEU A 81 -4.89 11.80 1.67
C LEU A 81 -4.47 11.51 3.11
N GLY A 82 -3.24 11.08 3.35
CA GLY A 82 -2.71 10.77 4.68
C GLY A 82 -1.94 9.45 4.72
N SER A 83 -1.41 9.11 5.91
CA SER A 83 -0.77 7.82 6.14
C SER A 83 -1.78 6.67 6.07
N GLU A 84 -1.30 5.42 6.03
CA GLU A 84 -2.15 4.21 6.00
C GLU A 84 -3.18 4.21 7.14
N LYS A 85 -2.73 4.46 8.37
CA LYS A 85 -3.61 4.53 9.53
C LYS A 85 -4.68 5.63 9.39
N VAL A 86 -4.30 6.81 8.92
CA VAL A 86 -5.22 7.94 8.73
C VAL A 86 -6.28 7.63 7.67
N THR A 87 -5.89 7.06 6.54
CA THR A 87 -6.83 6.74 5.46
C THR A 87 -7.72 5.55 5.80
N TYR A 88 -7.22 4.57 6.54
CA TYR A 88 -8.06 3.52 7.12
C TYR A 88 -9.10 4.09 8.09
N ASP A 89 -8.70 5.00 9.01
CA ASP A 89 -9.64 5.67 9.92
C ASP A 89 -10.68 6.53 9.17
N TYR A 90 -10.28 7.17 8.07
CA TYR A 90 -11.22 7.90 7.21
C TYR A 90 -12.23 6.97 6.53
N THR A 91 -11.80 5.79 6.09
CA THR A 91 -12.66 4.79 5.44
C THR A 91 -13.68 4.25 6.44
N ARG A 92 -13.25 3.78 7.60
CA ARG A 92 -14.15 3.23 8.62
C ARG A 92 -15.10 4.26 9.23
N SER A 93 -14.76 5.55 9.18
CA SER A 93 -15.61 6.65 9.63
C SER A 93 -16.48 7.25 8.53
N GLY A 94 -16.39 6.78 7.28
CA GLY A 94 -17.17 7.26 6.14
C GLY A 94 -16.74 8.62 5.58
N ILE A 95 -15.55 9.11 5.91
CA ILE A 95 -14.98 10.35 5.33
C ILE A 95 -14.55 10.13 3.88
N ILE A 96 -13.99 8.94 3.59
CA ILE A 96 -13.76 8.44 2.24
C ILE A 96 -14.44 7.08 2.08
N GLU A 97 -14.70 6.69 0.86
CA GLU A 97 -15.46 5.49 0.56
C GLU A 97 -14.62 4.21 0.67
N MET A 98 -13.36 4.25 0.19
CA MET A 98 -12.49 3.09 0.12
C MET A 98 -11.01 3.45 0.36
N CYS A 99 -10.20 2.48 0.75
CA CYS A 99 -8.74 2.63 0.80
C CYS A 99 -8.02 1.32 0.47
N VAL A 100 -6.79 1.47 -0.04
CA VAL A 100 -5.81 0.38 -0.19
C VAL A 100 -4.67 0.69 0.77
N VAL A 101 -4.51 -0.14 1.79
CA VAL A 101 -3.53 0.05 2.88
C VAL A 101 -2.96 -1.30 3.30
N GLY A 102 -1.82 -1.30 3.96
CA GLY A 102 -1.16 -2.51 4.48
C GLY A 102 -1.36 -2.68 5.99
N THR A 103 -0.33 -3.15 6.64
CA THR A 103 -0.31 -3.74 7.97
C THR A 103 -0.50 -2.83 9.21
N PRO A 104 -0.59 -1.48 9.17
CA PRO A 104 -0.74 -0.70 10.39
C PRO A 104 -1.99 -0.99 11.25
N MET A 105 -2.97 -1.74 10.73
CA MET A 105 -4.21 -2.06 11.44
C MET A 105 -4.06 -3.18 12.47
N TRP A 106 -2.94 -3.91 12.49
CA TRP A 106 -2.70 -5.01 13.45
C TRP A 106 -2.94 -4.62 14.92
N SER A 107 -2.72 -3.35 15.27
CA SER A 107 -2.91 -2.87 16.64
C SER A 107 -4.36 -2.85 17.11
N GLU A 108 -5.30 -2.78 16.18
CA GLU A 108 -6.74 -2.72 16.44
C GLU A 108 -7.41 -4.06 16.16
N THR A 109 -6.93 -4.78 15.16
CA THR A 109 -7.45 -6.09 14.76
C THR A 109 -6.28 -7.06 14.60
N PRO A 110 -6.00 -7.88 15.63
CA PRO A 110 -4.79 -8.70 15.70
C PRO A 110 -4.55 -9.64 14.52
N VAL A 111 -5.59 -10.15 13.84
CA VAL A 111 -5.42 -11.02 12.68
C VAL A 111 -4.73 -10.31 11.51
N MET A 112 -4.78 -8.98 11.47
CA MET A 112 -4.06 -8.18 10.48
C MET A 112 -2.53 -8.18 10.69
N ALA A 113 -2.03 -8.85 11.73
CA ALA A 113 -0.60 -9.12 11.89
C ALA A 113 -0.10 -10.30 11.04
N ILE A 114 -0.99 -11.16 10.56
CA ILE A 114 -0.63 -12.41 9.84
C ILE A 114 0.21 -12.13 8.58
N PRO A 115 -0.08 -11.14 7.74
CA PRO A 115 0.73 -10.81 6.57
C PRO A 115 2.20 -10.49 6.88
N ASP A 116 2.50 -10.05 8.09
CA ASP A 116 3.86 -9.73 8.54
C ASP A 116 4.61 -10.90 9.19
N PHE A 117 4.03 -12.12 9.23
CA PHE A 117 4.70 -13.28 9.78
C PHE A 117 5.91 -13.66 8.93
N PRO A 118 7.14 -13.60 9.45
CA PRO A 118 8.33 -13.84 8.65
C PRO A 118 8.45 -15.30 8.24
N PHE A 119 8.82 -15.57 6.98
CA PHE A 119 9.00 -16.90 6.39
C PHE A 119 7.80 -17.84 6.48
N VAL A 120 6.59 -17.32 6.67
CA VAL A 120 5.37 -18.14 6.72
C VAL A 120 4.95 -18.63 5.34
N PHE A 121 5.23 -17.84 4.29
CA PHE A 121 4.99 -18.23 2.91
C PHE A 121 6.25 -18.84 2.29
N ARG A 122 6.05 -19.87 1.44
CA ARG A 122 7.15 -20.53 0.71
C ARG A 122 7.75 -19.63 -0.37
N ASP A 123 6.86 -18.96 -1.09
CA ASP A 123 7.16 -18.05 -2.20
C ASP A 123 5.98 -17.10 -2.46
N VAL A 124 6.11 -16.23 -3.43
CA VAL A 124 5.09 -15.22 -3.81
C VAL A 124 3.81 -15.86 -4.31
N GLU A 125 3.91 -16.93 -5.11
CA GLU A 125 2.74 -17.66 -5.62
C GLU A 125 1.96 -18.36 -4.51
N HIS A 126 2.66 -18.90 -3.52
CA HIS A 126 2.05 -19.47 -2.34
C HIS A 126 1.33 -18.40 -1.51
N ALA A 127 1.94 -17.22 -1.33
CA ALA A 127 1.32 -16.10 -0.64
C ALA A 127 0.03 -15.64 -1.36
N ARG A 128 0.08 -15.49 -2.69
CA ARG A 128 -1.10 -15.17 -3.50
C ARG A 128 -2.24 -16.17 -3.27
N ARG A 129 -1.95 -17.49 -3.37
CA ARG A 129 -2.99 -18.51 -3.15
C ARG A 129 -3.56 -18.48 -1.74
N CYS A 130 -2.74 -18.20 -0.73
CA CYS A 130 -3.20 -18.05 0.65
C CYS A 130 -4.13 -16.85 0.80
N TYR A 131 -3.73 -15.67 0.31
CA TYR A 131 -4.52 -14.44 0.44
C TYR A 131 -5.81 -14.48 -0.37
N GLN A 132 -5.79 -15.00 -1.60
CA GLN A 132 -6.97 -15.15 -2.44
C GLN A 132 -7.83 -16.37 -2.07
N GLY A 133 -7.42 -17.16 -1.07
CA GLY A 133 -8.07 -18.39 -0.65
C GLY A 133 -8.51 -18.36 0.81
N GLN A 134 -8.30 -19.51 1.48
CA GLN A 134 -8.80 -19.77 2.83
C GLN A 134 -8.26 -18.78 3.87
N LEU A 135 -6.99 -18.40 3.78
CA LEU A 135 -6.38 -17.46 4.73
C LEU A 135 -7.02 -16.09 4.62
N GLY A 136 -7.17 -15.57 3.38
CA GLY A 136 -7.78 -14.27 3.15
C GLY A 136 -9.22 -14.21 3.63
N SER A 137 -10.00 -15.28 3.38
CA SER A 137 -11.37 -15.39 3.89
C SER A 137 -11.43 -15.39 5.43
N TYR A 138 -10.54 -16.14 6.07
CA TYR A 138 -10.46 -16.18 7.54
C TYR A 138 -10.17 -14.78 8.13
N ILE A 139 -9.17 -14.08 7.56
CA ILE A 139 -8.82 -12.73 8.03
C ILE A 139 -9.97 -11.75 7.80
N ALA A 140 -10.66 -11.83 6.65
CA ALA A 140 -11.80 -10.98 6.35
C ALA A 140 -12.95 -11.18 7.36
N GLU A 141 -13.31 -12.43 7.66
CA GLU A 141 -14.37 -12.75 8.64
C GLU A 141 -14.06 -12.18 10.04
N GLU A 142 -12.84 -12.38 10.53
CA GLU A 142 -12.42 -11.89 11.85
C GLU A 142 -12.35 -10.35 11.90
N LEU A 143 -11.88 -9.72 10.82
CA LEU A 143 -11.78 -8.26 10.72
C LEU A 143 -13.18 -7.61 10.68
N GLU A 144 -14.05 -8.09 9.79
CA GLU A 144 -15.40 -7.54 9.60
C GLU A 144 -16.29 -7.74 10.81
N ALA A 145 -16.01 -8.72 11.66
CA ALA A 145 -16.70 -8.89 12.94
C ALA A 145 -16.35 -7.79 13.97
N GLU A 146 -15.21 -7.14 13.84
CA GLU A 146 -14.70 -6.17 14.82
C GLU A 146 -14.68 -4.73 14.30
N GLN A 147 -14.58 -4.54 12.98
CA GLN A 147 -14.37 -3.23 12.34
C GLN A 147 -15.49 -2.89 11.35
N PRO A 148 -15.91 -1.62 11.25
CA PRO A 148 -16.95 -1.18 10.32
C PRO A 148 -16.38 -0.99 8.89
N VAL A 149 -15.79 -2.03 8.34
CA VAL A 149 -15.25 -2.09 6.98
C VAL A 149 -15.48 -3.47 6.37
N THR A 150 -15.63 -3.52 5.06
CA THR A 150 -15.62 -4.75 4.26
C THR A 150 -14.29 -4.89 3.54
N LEU A 151 -13.60 -6.02 3.72
CA LEU A 151 -12.39 -6.36 2.97
C LEU A 151 -12.78 -6.91 1.60
N MET A 152 -12.39 -6.18 0.55
CA MET A 152 -12.80 -6.47 -0.82
C MET A 152 -11.88 -7.45 -1.53
N SER A 153 -10.57 -7.23 -1.43
CA SER A 153 -9.55 -8.08 -2.09
C SER A 153 -8.14 -7.79 -1.55
N TRP A 154 -7.20 -8.67 -1.92
CA TRP A 154 -5.82 -8.69 -1.47
C TRP A 154 -4.86 -8.37 -2.61
N PHE A 155 -4.04 -7.35 -2.46
CA PHE A 155 -3.03 -6.92 -3.41
C PHE A 155 -1.62 -7.26 -2.91
N PRO A 156 -0.63 -7.44 -3.79
CA PRO A 156 0.74 -7.63 -3.35
C PRO A 156 1.30 -6.35 -2.72
N ASN A 157 1.89 -6.48 -1.52
CA ASN A 157 2.83 -5.50 -0.98
C ASN A 157 4.27 -6.02 -1.13
N GLU A 158 4.43 -6.98 -1.98
CA GLU A 158 5.66 -7.58 -2.45
C GLU A 158 6.54 -8.24 -1.35
N ALA A 159 7.54 -9.00 -1.78
CA ALA A 159 8.49 -9.62 -0.87
C ALA A 159 9.55 -8.62 -0.41
N ARG A 160 9.84 -8.62 0.89
CA ARG A 160 10.76 -7.65 1.50
C ARG A 160 12.20 -8.14 1.48
N ALA A 161 13.10 -7.21 1.19
CA ALA A 161 14.54 -7.37 1.26
C ALA A 161 15.12 -6.35 2.26
N PHE A 162 16.30 -6.62 2.78
CA PHE A 162 17.03 -5.61 3.53
C PHE A 162 17.92 -4.79 2.58
N SER A 163 17.96 -3.47 2.75
CA SER A 163 18.97 -2.62 2.14
C SER A 163 19.84 -1.94 3.20
N SER A 164 21.08 -1.59 2.86
CA SER A 164 21.99 -0.91 3.78
C SER A 164 23.10 -0.17 3.02
N ASN A 165 23.61 0.91 3.60
CA ASN A 165 24.85 1.57 3.19
C ASN A 165 26.09 0.95 3.85
N LYS A 166 25.94 -0.09 4.65
CA LYS A 166 26.99 -0.96 5.16
C LYS A 166 26.85 -2.34 4.57
N LYS A 167 27.99 -3.07 4.46
CA LYS A 167 27.94 -4.44 3.97
C LYS A 167 26.85 -5.24 4.65
N LEU A 168 25.97 -5.85 3.84
CA LEU A 168 24.89 -6.70 4.28
C LEU A 168 24.70 -7.83 3.25
N ALA A 169 25.31 -8.99 3.51
CA ALA A 169 25.34 -10.13 2.61
C ALA A 169 25.27 -11.48 3.35
N GLY A 170 24.98 -11.45 4.64
CA GLY A 170 24.86 -12.64 5.49
C GLY A 170 24.44 -12.27 6.90
N LEU A 171 24.13 -13.29 7.72
CA LEU A 171 23.52 -13.11 9.06
C LEU A 171 24.40 -12.35 10.05
N ASP A 172 25.71 -12.49 9.96
CA ASP A 172 26.62 -11.79 10.88
C ASP A 172 26.72 -10.30 10.57
N ASP A 173 26.39 -9.87 9.37
CA ASP A 173 26.45 -8.48 8.95
C ASP A 173 25.33 -7.63 9.58
N PHE A 174 24.26 -8.24 10.12
CA PHE A 174 23.20 -7.51 10.84
C PHE A 174 23.65 -6.91 12.16
N LYS A 175 24.66 -7.52 12.79
CA LYS A 175 25.06 -7.18 14.14
C LYS A 175 25.51 -5.71 14.27
N GLY A 176 24.71 -4.97 15.06
CA GLY A 176 24.99 -3.58 15.38
C GLY A 176 24.66 -2.58 14.28
N GLN A 177 24.12 -3.01 13.12
CA GLN A 177 23.58 -2.09 12.13
C GLN A 177 22.34 -1.38 12.70
N LYS A 178 22.20 -0.10 12.41
CA LYS A 178 21.00 0.68 12.74
C LYS A 178 19.98 0.45 11.60
N LEU A 179 19.02 -0.44 11.81
CA LEU A 179 17.99 -0.71 10.82
C LEU A 179 16.70 0.04 11.16
N ARG A 180 16.21 0.80 10.20
CA ARG A 180 14.88 1.39 10.29
C ARG A 180 13.82 0.30 10.15
N MET A 181 12.85 0.31 11.06
CA MET A 181 11.64 -0.52 10.99
C MET A 181 10.39 0.35 11.07
N PRO A 182 9.27 -0.08 10.49
CA PRO A 182 7.98 0.53 10.75
C PRO A 182 7.60 0.36 12.23
N ASN A 183 6.62 1.11 12.71
CA ASN A 183 6.07 0.93 14.06
C ASN A 183 5.21 -0.35 14.14
N ASN A 184 5.87 -1.49 13.99
CA ASN A 184 5.27 -2.82 14.05
C ASN A 184 6.17 -3.76 14.87
N PRO A 185 5.68 -4.34 15.98
CA PRO A 185 6.49 -5.16 16.88
C PRO A 185 7.06 -6.43 16.22
N ILE A 186 6.44 -6.96 15.18
CA ILE A 186 6.96 -8.13 14.44
C ILE A 186 8.25 -7.74 13.72
N HIS A 187 8.24 -6.65 12.96
CA HIS A 187 9.42 -6.14 12.26
C HIS A 187 10.52 -5.71 13.23
N VAL A 188 10.16 -5.06 14.34
CA VAL A 188 11.13 -4.68 15.40
C VAL A 188 11.80 -5.91 15.97
N LYS A 189 11.02 -6.91 16.41
CA LYS A 189 11.56 -8.16 16.95
C LYS A 189 12.38 -8.97 15.95
N LEU A 190 11.98 -8.97 14.69
CA LEU A 190 12.73 -9.59 13.60
C LEU A 190 14.13 -9.00 13.52
N ALA A 191 14.26 -7.68 13.39
CA ALA A 191 15.54 -7.00 13.28
C ALA A 191 16.40 -7.16 14.55
N GLU A 192 15.80 -7.05 15.73
CA GLU A 192 16.49 -7.28 17.02
C GLU A 192 17.00 -8.73 17.12
N SER A 193 16.21 -9.72 16.71
CA SER A 193 16.60 -11.13 16.70
C SER A 193 17.78 -11.41 15.78
N LEU A 194 17.91 -10.65 14.69
CA LEU A 194 19.06 -10.71 13.79
C LEU A 194 20.29 -10.01 14.36
N GLY A 195 20.13 -9.21 15.42
CA GLY A 195 21.22 -8.49 16.11
C GLY A 195 21.37 -7.02 15.69
N ALA A 196 20.41 -6.47 14.99
CA ALA A 196 20.40 -5.06 14.61
C ALA A 196 19.95 -4.14 15.76
N ASN A 197 20.33 -2.88 15.68
CA ASN A 197 19.80 -1.79 16.51
C ASN A 197 18.63 -1.16 15.76
N VAL A 198 17.42 -1.24 16.31
CA VAL A 198 16.23 -0.75 15.62
C VAL A 198 16.03 0.74 15.79
N VAL A 199 15.68 1.42 14.69
CA VAL A 199 15.22 2.81 14.66
C VAL A 199 13.81 2.82 14.08
N ILE A 200 12.82 3.21 14.89
CA ILE A 200 11.41 3.26 14.47
C ILE A 200 11.13 4.63 13.88
N MET A 201 10.58 4.69 12.67
CA MET A 201 10.12 5.92 12.03
C MET A 201 9.11 5.66 10.92
N ASP A 202 8.32 6.66 10.58
CA ASP A 202 7.36 6.61 9.49
C ASP A 202 8.04 6.57 8.11
N MET A 203 7.30 6.10 7.08
CA MET A 203 7.81 5.89 5.73
C MET A 203 8.41 7.17 5.12
N GLY A 204 7.74 8.30 5.28
CA GLY A 204 8.18 9.58 4.70
C GLY A 204 9.49 10.15 5.26
N GLU A 205 10.01 9.59 6.37
CA GLU A 205 11.27 10.04 6.98
C GLU A 205 12.48 9.21 6.53
N VAL A 206 12.23 8.05 5.89
CA VAL A 206 13.25 7.02 5.64
C VAL A 206 14.37 7.53 4.74
N PHE A 207 14.08 8.15 3.60
CA PHE A 207 15.12 8.65 2.69
C PHE A 207 16.11 9.56 3.43
N THR A 208 15.59 10.57 4.14
CA THR A 208 16.42 11.53 4.89
C THR A 208 17.23 10.84 6.00
N ALA A 209 16.63 9.85 6.68
CA ALA A 209 17.31 9.11 7.74
C ALA A 209 18.46 8.24 7.21
N LEU A 210 18.28 7.62 6.03
CA LEU A 210 19.33 6.87 5.33
C LEU A 210 20.45 7.79 4.84
N GLU A 211 20.10 8.90 4.17
CA GLU A 211 21.04 9.90 3.67
C GLU A 211 21.91 10.49 4.79
N GLN A 212 21.31 10.79 5.94
CA GLN A 212 22.01 11.39 7.08
C GLN A 212 22.69 10.36 8.00
N GLY A 213 22.55 9.05 7.74
CA GLY A 213 23.13 7.99 8.58
C GLY A 213 22.49 7.87 9.96
N VAL A 214 21.25 8.36 10.14
CA VAL A 214 20.43 8.08 11.31
C VAL A 214 20.09 6.61 11.35
N ALA A 215 19.74 6.02 10.22
CA ALA A 215 19.67 4.59 9.97
C ALA A 215 20.76 4.17 8.96
N ASP A 216 21.33 2.98 9.13
CA ASP A 216 22.29 2.40 8.18
C ASP A 216 21.55 1.69 7.04
N GLY A 217 20.33 1.21 7.32
CA GLY A 217 19.53 0.46 6.37
C GLY A 217 18.08 0.33 6.80
N GLN A 218 17.32 -0.47 6.06
CA GLN A 218 15.89 -0.70 6.26
C GLN A 218 15.46 -2.04 5.63
N ASP A 219 14.19 -2.44 5.82
CA ASP A 219 13.56 -3.54 5.11
C ASP A 219 12.34 -3.06 4.33
N ASN A 220 12.30 -3.33 3.05
CA ASN A 220 11.13 -3.13 2.17
C ASN A 220 11.32 -3.89 0.85
N PRO A 221 10.26 -4.01 0.03
CA PRO A 221 10.39 -4.53 -1.33
C PRO A 221 11.38 -3.75 -2.20
N LEU A 222 11.96 -4.41 -3.20
CA LEU A 222 12.89 -3.76 -4.14
C LEU A 222 12.21 -2.65 -4.95
N SER A 223 10.94 -2.82 -5.30
CA SER A 223 10.13 -1.79 -5.94
C SER A 223 10.02 -0.53 -5.09
N THR A 224 9.85 -0.68 -3.77
CA THR A 224 9.84 0.46 -2.83
C THR A 224 11.20 1.14 -2.79
N VAL A 225 12.31 0.38 -2.67
CA VAL A 225 13.67 0.95 -2.71
C VAL A 225 13.91 1.76 -3.98
N LYS A 226 13.38 1.29 -5.13
CA LYS A 226 13.44 1.96 -6.43
C LYS A 226 12.56 3.22 -6.47
N ASN A 227 11.29 3.08 -6.13
CA ASN A 227 10.28 4.13 -6.31
C ASN A 227 10.44 5.30 -5.33
N GLU A 228 10.98 5.02 -4.13
CA GLU A 228 11.29 6.03 -3.12
C GLU A 228 12.72 6.60 -3.26
N GLY A 229 13.48 6.16 -4.27
CA GLY A 229 14.83 6.65 -4.54
C GLY A 229 15.89 6.19 -3.54
N TRP A 230 15.59 5.21 -2.68
CA TRP A 230 16.53 4.79 -1.62
C TRP A 230 17.79 4.13 -2.16
N TYR A 231 17.76 3.61 -3.38
CA TYR A 231 18.94 3.09 -4.09
C TYR A 231 20.04 4.15 -4.28
N GLU A 232 19.71 5.45 -4.20
CA GLU A 232 20.70 6.53 -4.30
C GLU A 232 21.53 6.71 -3.02
N VAL A 233 21.02 6.19 -1.88
CA VAL A 233 21.62 6.33 -0.54
C VAL A 233 21.89 4.99 0.14
N GLN A 234 21.85 3.88 -0.62
CA GLN A 234 22.11 2.52 -0.16
C GLN A 234 23.07 1.82 -1.12
N ASP A 235 23.99 0.99 -0.58
CA ASP A 235 25.03 0.30 -1.36
C ASP A 235 24.77 -1.21 -1.49
N TYR A 236 24.00 -1.79 -0.57
CA TYR A 236 23.79 -3.25 -0.45
C TYR A 236 22.31 -3.59 -0.38
N ILE A 237 21.96 -4.69 -1.06
CA ILE A 237 20.68 -5.38 -0.92
C ILE A 237 20.95 -6.82 -0.49
N TYR A 238 20.32 -7.27 0.58
CA TYR A 238 20.21 -8.67 0.94
C TYR A 238 18.77 -9.12 0.66
N ASP A 239 18.60 -9.82 -0.46
CA ASP A 239 17.31 -10.24 -1.00
C ASP A 239 16.81 -11.49 -0.28
N THR A 240 16.23 -11.28 0.88
CA THR A 240 15.88 -12.33 1.82
C THR A 240 14.47 -12.88 1.63
N ASN A 241 13.56 -12.10 1.05
CA ASN A 241 12.14 -12.46 0.89
C ASN A 241 11.53 -13.01 2.20
N HIS A 242 11.89 -12.37 3.30
CA HIS A 242 11.57 -12.85 4.65
C HIS A 242 10.13 -12.58 5.07
N ILE A 243 9.47 -11.61 4.46
CA ILE A 243 8.04 -11.32 4.60
C ILE A 243 7.48 -11.08 3.19
N VAL A 244 6.37 -11.72 2.86
CA VAL A 244 5.57 -11.45 1.65
C VAL A 244 4.27 -10.84 2.13
N ALA A 245 4.29 -9.53 2.32
CA ALA A 245 3.16 -8.78 2.84
C ALA A 245 2.08 -8.55 1.78
N SER A 246 0.90 -8.14 2.23
CA SER A 246 -0.22 -7.73 1.39
C SER A 246 -0.58 -6.27 1.59
N LEU A 247 -1.37 -5.75 0.67
CA LEU A 247 -2.17 -4.55 0.79
C LEU A 247 -3.63 -4.98 0.67
N GLU A 248 -4.48 -4.38 1.46
CA GLU A 248 -5.89 -4.71 1.53
C GLU A 248 -6.74 -3.58 0.96
N LEU A 249 -7.68 -3.93 0.07
CA LEU A 249 -8.71 -3.00 -0.40
C LEU A 249 -9.90 -3.07 0.53
N PHE A 250 -10.15 -1.98 1.25
CA PHE A 250 -11.29 -1.84 2.14
C PHE A 250 -12.35 -0.91 1.56
N ALA A 251 -13.62 -1.27 1.76
CA ALA A 251 -14.76 -0.37 1.67
C ALA A 251 -15.27 -0.06 3.07
N GLY A 252 -15.58 1.20 3.39
CA GLY A 252 -16.23 1.56 4.64
C GLY A 252 -17.72 1.15 4.63
N ASP A 253 -18.23 0.61 5.74
CA ASP A 253 -19.60 0.10 5.81
C ASP A 253 -20.66 1.15 5.46
N GLN A 254 -20.43 2.44 5.80
CA GLN A 254 -21.37 3.51 5.42
C GLN A 254 -21.52 3.61 3.90
N PHE A 255 -20.44 3.45 3.15
CA PHE A 255 -20.49 3.40 1.69
C PHE A 255 -21.07 2.07 1.22
N TRP A 256 -20.55 0.96 1.73
CA TRP A 256 -20.90 -0.39 1.31
C TRP A 256 -22.40 -0.68 1.49
N ASP A 257 -22.98 -0.29 2.61
CA ASP A 257 -24.41 -0.45 2.88
C ASP A 257 -25.30 0.49 2.07
N SER A 258 -24.74 1.57 1.53
CA SER A 258 -25.47 2.55 0.71
C SER A 258 -25.63 2.16 -0.76
N ILE A 259 -25.03 1.06 -1.20
CA ILE A 259 -25.12 0.54 -2.56
C ILE A 259 -25.93 -0.75 -2.60
N ASP A 260 -26.60 -1.01 -3.72
CA ASP A 260 -27.43 -2.22 -3.86
C ASP A 260 -26.56 -3.48 -4.10
N GLU A 261 -27.18 -4.65 -3.89
CA GLU A 261 -26.46 -5.94 -3.95
C GLU A 261 -25.86 -6.22 -5.31
N ALA A 262 -26.54 -5.83 -6.39
CA ALA A 262 -25.98 -6.03 -7.74
C ALA A 262 -24.71 -5.21 -7.98
N ASP A 263 -24.66 -3.99 -7.46
CA ASP A 263 -23.44 -3.18 -7.51
C ASP A 263 -22.34 -3.75 -6.60
N ARG A 264 -22.68 -4.26 -5.41
CA ARG A 264 -21.70 -4.93 -4.53
C ARG A 264 -21.03 -6.11 -5.22
N GLU A 265 -21.80 -6.91 -5.96
CA GLU A 265 -21.23 -8.01 -6.76
C GLU A 265 -20.26 -7.50 -7.82
N ILE A 266 -20.60 -6.41 -8.53
CA ILE A 266 -19.71 -5.78 -9.51
C ILE A 266 -18.44 -5.26 -8.83
N PHE A 267 -18.56 -4.57 -7.69
CA PHE A 267 -17.39 -4.08 -6.94
C PHE A 267 -16.45 -5.22 -6.53
N ARG A 268 -16.97 -6.34 -6.02
CA ARG A 268 -16.16 -7.52 -5.67
C ARG A 268 -15.49 -8.12 -6.89
N GLN A 269 -16.25 -8.36 -7.95
CA GLN A 269 -15.68 -8.89 -9.20
C GLN A 269 -14.52 -8.04 -9.70
N VAL A 270 -14.70 -6.71 -9.76
CA VAL A 270 -13.67 -5.79 -10.28
C VAL A 270 -12.49 -5.67 -9.31
N ALA A 271 -12.72 -5.82 -8.00
CA ALA A 271 -11.64 -5.87 -7.01
C ALA A 271 -10.75 -7.10 -7.24
N ASP A 272 -11.35 -8.26 -7.52
CA ASP A 272 -10.60 -9.48 -7.81
C ASP A 272 -9.87 -9.41 -9.15
N GLU A 273 -10.50 -8.87 -10.21
CA GLU A 273 -9.85 -8.63 -11.51
C GLU A 273 -8.62 -7.70 -11.34
N ALA A 274 -8.74 -6.65 -10.52
CA ALA A 274 -7.64 -5.74 -10.23
C ALA A 274 -6.54 -6.38 -9.37
N SER A 275 -6.93 -7.22 -8.41
CA SER A 275 -5.99 -7.99 -7.59
C SER A 275 -5.16 -8.94 -8.46
N ASP A 276 -5.81 -9.73 -9.32
CA ASP A 276 -5.13 -10.63 -10.23
C ASP A 276 -4.12 -9.90 -11.12
N TYR A 277 -4.53 -8.78 -11.72
CA TYR A 277 -3.64 -7.94 -12.51
C TYR A 277 -2.43 -7.45 -11.69
N ALA A 278 -2.64 -7.03 -10.43
CA ALA A 278 -1.55 -6.56 -9.60
C ALA A 278 -0.55 -7.68 -9.26
N TRP A 279 -1.03 -8.89 -8.95
CA TRP A 279 -0.17 -10.04 -8.67
C TRP A 279 0.63 -10.46 -9.90
N ASP A 280 0.00 -10.53 -11.08
CA ASP A 280 0.68 -10.86 -12.34
C ASP A 280 1.75 -9.82 -12.66
N LEU A 281 1.42 -8.53 -12.54
CA LEU A 281 2.36 -7.43 -12.78
C LEU A 281 3.55 -7.47 -11.81
N TYR A 282 3.30 -7.77 -10.52
CA TYR A 282 4.36 -7.91 -9.54
C TYR A 282 5.33 -9.03 -9.89
N ILE A 283 4.80 -10.21 -10.23
CA ILE A 283 5.61 -11.38 -10.60
C ILE A 283 6.49 -11.07 -11.82
N ASP A 284 5.92 -10.39 -12.82
CA ASP A 284 6.65 -9.98 -14.03
C ASP A 284 7.75 -8.94 -13.74
N GLN A 285 7.57 -8.09 -12.73
CA GLN A 285 8.51 -7.02 -12.37
C GLN A 285 9.69 -7.49 -11.49
N LEU A 286 9.55 -8.59 -10.74
CA LEU A 286 10.54 -9.07 -9.77
C LEU A 286 11.98 -9.09 -10.29
N ALA A 287 12.20 -9.71 -11.45
CA ALA A 287 13.53 -9.82 -12.06
C ALA A 287 14.07 -8.46 -12.52
N GLY A 288 13.18 -7.59 -12.99
CA GLY A 288 13.52 -6.25 -13.45
C GLY A 288 13.98 -5.33 -12.33
N ASP A 289 13.33 -5.38 -11.18
CA ASP A 289 13.70 -4.55 -10.02
C ASP A 289 15.05 -4.98 -9.43
N LYS A 290 15.33 -6.28 -9.36
CA LYS A 290 16.65 -6.78 -8.96
C LYS A 290 17.74 -6.34 -9.93
N GLN A 291 17.48 -6.39 -11.24
CA GLN A 291 18.43 -5.92 -12.24
C GLN A 291 18.64 -4.41 -12.15
N PHE A 292 17.56 -3.64 -11.91
CA PHE A 292 17.66 -2.20 -11.69
C PHE A 292 18.61 -1.85 -10.53
N MET A 293 18.54 -2.57 -9.40
CA MET A 293 19.46 -2.34 -8.27
C MET A 293 20.91 -2.55 -8.69
N LYS A 294 21.20 -3.64 -9.41
CA LYS A 294 22.55 -3.95 -9.93
C LYS A 294 23.04 -2.89 -10.91
N ASP A 295 22.20 -2.44 -11.83
CA ASP A 295 22.54 -1.43 -12.85
C ASP A 295 22.81 -0.04 -12.22
N ASN A 296 22.22 0.23 -11.04
CA ASN A 296 22.49 1.45 -10.26
C ASN A 296 23.63 1.29 -9.24
N GLY A 297 24.38 0.20 -9.33
CA GLY A 297 25.63 0.02 -8.59
C GLY A 297 25.50 -0.65 -7.23
N LEU A 298 24.30 -1.09 -6.82
CA LEU A 298 24.13 -1.79 -5.56
C LEU A 298 24.65 -3.23 -5.65
N THR A 299 25.26 -3.70 -4.58
CA THR A 299 25.62 -5.10 -4.42
C THR A 299 24.39 -5.88 -3.95
N VAL A 300 23.88 -6.75 -4.80
CA VAL A 300 22.70 -7.60 -4.49
C VAL A 300 23.15 -9.00 -4.17
N THR A 301 22.83 -9.48 -2.98
CA THR A 301 23.10 -10.83 -2.49
C THR A 301 21.78 -11.55 -2.27
N ASP A 302 21.63 -12.72 -2.87
CA ASP A 302 20.48 -13.59 -2.66
C ASP A 302 20.65 -14.39 -1.36
N LEU A 303 19.53 -14.61 -0.62
CA LEU A 303 19.53 -15.46 0.55
C LEU A 303 19.77 -16.92 0.14
N SER A 304 20.83 -17.52 0.66
CA SER A 304 21.09 -18.95 0.47
C SER A 304 20.13 -19.80 1.29
N ASP A 305 19.92 -21.06 0.91
CA ASP A 305 19.10 -21.99 1.68
C ASP A 305 19.65 -22.20 3.10
N GLU A 306 20.98 -22.25 3.25
CA GLU A 306 21.67 -22.34 4.55
C GLU A 306 21.36 -21.14 5.43
N ASP A 307 21.51 -19.93 4.89
CA ASP A 307 21.22 -18.70 5.62
C ASP A 307 19.72 -18.56 5.91
N ARG A 308 18.85 -19.04 5.02
CA ARG A 308 17.39 -19.06 5.26
C ARG A 308 17.04 -19.87 6.49
N GLU A 309 17.56 -21.09 6.59
CA GLU A 309 17.30 -21.94 7.76
C GLU A 309 17.96 -21.37 9.03
N ALA A 310 19.16 -20.83 8.93
CA ALA A 310 19.82 -20.16 10.04
C ALA A 310 19.05 -18.91 10.50
N MET A 311 18.48 -18.14 9.55
CA MET A 311 17.64 -16.97 9.86
C MET A 311 16.35 -17.39 10.55
N LYS A 312 15.66 -18.43 10.10
CA LYS A 312 14.46 -18.98 10.76
C LYS A 312 14.76 -19.37 12.21
N ILE A 313 15.90 -19.98 12.49
CA ILE A 313 16.32 -20.32 13.86
C ILE A 313 16.54 -19.05 14.69
N LYS A 314 17.23 -18.05 14.14
CA LYS A 314 17.52 -16.78 14.84
C LYS A 314 16.27 -15.99 15.19
N ILE A 315 15.25 -16.02 14.33
CA ILE A 315 13.99 -15.29 14.54
C ILE A 315 12.95 -16.06 15.37
N GLN A 316 13.30 -17.21 15.95
CA GLN A 316 12.39 -17.94 16.83
C GLN A 316 11.74 -17.05 17.92
N PRO A 317 12.42 -16.04 18.49
CA PRO A 317 11.78 -15.10 19.44
C PRO A 317 10.59 -14.32 18.86
N VAL A 318 10.50 -14.17 17.53
CA VAL A 318 9.33 -13.55 16.88
C VAL A 318 8.13 -14.49 17.01
N TYR A 319 8.32 -15.77 16.68
CA TYR A 319 7.27 -16.76 16.79
C TYR A 319 6.85 -17.04 18.25
N ASP A 320 7.81 -17.06 19.19
CA ASP A 320 7.52 -17.19 20.62
C ASP A 320 6.62 -16.03 21.10
N TYR A 321 6.92 -14.80 20.65
CA TYR A 321 6.09 -13.64 20.94
C TYR A 321 4.69 -13.74 20.33
N LEU A 322 4.57 -14.24 19.09
CA LEU A 322 3.29 -14.40 18.42
C LEU A 322 2.44 -15.47 19.13
N ASP A 323 3.04 -16.60 19.51
CA ASP A 323 2.35 -17.69 20.20
C ASP A 323 1.93 -17.31 21.64
N GLU A 324 2.74 -16.50 22.32
CA GLU A 324 2.38 -15.97 23.64
C GLU A 324 1.23 -14.96 23.55
N LYS A 325 1.24 -14.13 22.51
CA LYS A 325 0.29 -13.05 22.36
C LYS A 325 -1.03 -13.46 21.72
N TYR A 326 -1.01 -14.42 20.80
CA TYR A 326 -2.15 -14.82 19.99
C TYR A 326 -2.32 -16.33 19.98
N GLU A 327 -3.33 -16.85 20.69
CA GLU A 327 -3.62 -18.30 20.78
C GLU A 327 -3.81 -18.97 19.41
N TRP A 328 -4.26 -18.22 18.41
CA TRP A 328 -4.49 -18.70 17.05
C TRP A 328 -3.23 -18.74 16.17
N ALA A 329 -2.13 -18.08 16.55
CA ALA A 329 -0.97 -17.88 15.68
C ALA A 329 -0.35 -19.21 15.17
N GLY A 330 -0.19 -20.19 16.06
CA GLY A 330 0.32 -21.52 15.68
C GLY A 330 -0.60 -22.26 14.72
N ALA A 331 -1.93 -22.20 14.94
CA ALA A 331 -2.90 -22.84 14.07
C ALA A 331 -2.92 -22.21 12.65
N ILE A 332 -2.80 -20.89 12.58
CA ILE A 332 -2.74 -20.17 11.29
C ILE A 332 -1.47 -20.51 10.52
N ARG A 333 -0.30 -20.55 11.17
CA ARG A 333 0.94 -20.96 10.49
C ARG A 333 0.81 -22.38 9.90
N LYS A 334 0.19 -23.30 10.64
CA LYS A 334 -0.08 -24.65 10.15
C LYS A 334 -1.06 -24.65 8.97
N MET A 335 -2.14 -23.87 9.05
CA MET A 335 -3.07 -23.69 7.92
C MET A 335 -2.34 -23.23 6.66
N ILE A 336 -1.48 -22.20 6.78
CA ILE A 336 -0.70 -21.66 5.65
C ILE A 336 0.23 -22.73 5.08
N GLU A 337 0.91 -23.53 5.92
CA GLU A 337 1.79 -24.61 5.49
C GLU A 337 1.06 -25.69 4.68
N GLU A 338 -0.21 -25.99 5.02
CA GLU A 338 -1.05 -27.01 4.38
C GLU A 338 -1.68 -26.53 3.04
N ILE A 339 -1.67 -25.22 2.73
CA ILE A 339 -2.14 -24.71 1.42
C ILE A 339 -1.11 -25.07 0.34
N GLU A 340 -1.52 -25.77 -0.72
CA GLU A 340 -0.67 -26.23 -1.82
C GLU A 340 -0.34 -25.13 -2.85
#